data_155694889d4a5df88884c1f5dcd49a50
#
_entry.id   155694889d4a5df88884c1f5dcd49a50
#
_cell.length_a   1.000
_cell.length_b   1.000
_cell.length_c   1.000
_cell.angle_alpha   90.00
_cell.angle_beta   90.00
_cell.angle_gamma   90.00
#
_symmetry.space_group_name_H-M   'P 1'
#
loop_
_entity.id
_entity.type
_entity.pdbx_description
1 polymer ?
#
loop_
_entity_poly.entity_id
_entity_poly.type
_entity_poly.pdbx_seq_one_letter_code
_entity_poly.pdbx_strand_id
1 'polypeptide(L)'
;MLYTKPVTTTEMFKKAYDGGYAIGAFNVNNMEIVQGITEAAKEVNAPLILQVSKGARAYANHTYLIKLVEAAIIETGLPIALHLDHGDSFELCKSCIDGGFTSVM
;
A
#
# COMPACT_ATOMS: atom_id res chain seq x y z
N MET A 1 -15.98 -10.45 -1.14
CA MET A 1 -15.30 -10.47 0.14
C MET A 1 -14.51 -9.19 0.35
N LEU A 2 -14.65 -8.57 1.49
CA LEU A 2 -13.94 -7.32 1.78
C LEU A 2 -12.54 -7.61 2.32
N TYR A 3 -11.59 -6.82 1.87
CA TYR A 3 -10.23 -6.90 2.38
C TYR A 3 -10.12 -6.15 3.71
N THR A 4 -9.27 -6.63 4.60
CA THR A 4 -8.99 -5.98 5.89
C THR A 4 -7.50 -5.70 6.09
N LYS A 5 -6.66 -6.27 5.24
CA LYS A 5 -5.20 -6.12 5.31
C LYS A 5 -4.62 -5.96 3.92
N PRO A 6 -3.38 -5.42 3.80
CA PRO A 6 -2.72 -5.32 2.50
C PRO A 6 -2.60 -6.68 1.80
N VAL A 7 -2.72 -6.65 0.48
CA VAL A 7 -2.56 -7.84 -0.36
C VAL A 7 -1.18 -7.80 -1.03
N THR A 8 -0.71 -8.98 -1.49
CA THR A 8 0.49 -9.02 -2.31
C THR A 8 0.16 -8.54 -3.72
N THR A 9 1.19 -8.26 -4.53
CA THR A 9 0.99 -7.77 -5.90
C THR A 9 0.72 -8.89 -6.91
N THR A 10 0.79 -10.15 -6.53
CA THR A 10 0.70 -11.29 -7.46
C THR A 10 -0.56 -11.26 -8.31
N GLU A 11 -1.74 -11.30 -7.68
CA GLU A 11 -3.01 -11.29 -8.42
C GLU A 11 -3.26 -9.95 -9.10
N MET A 12 -2.91 -8.87 -8.43
CA MET A 12 -3.08 -7.51 -8.93
C MET A 12 -2.31 -7.32 -10.26
N PHE A 13 -1.05 -7.75 -10.29
CA PHE A 13 -0.21 -7.61 -11.48
C PHE A 13 -0.63 -8.54 -12.60
N LYS A 14 -1.05 -9.76 -12.27
CA LYS A 14 -1.55 -10.70 -13.27
C LYS A 14 -2.77 -10.13 -13.99
N LYS A 15 -3.73 -9.62 -13.24
CA LYS A 15 -4.94 -9.02 -13.80
C LYS A 15 -4.63 -7.80 -14.65
N ALA A 16 -3.71 -6.96 -14.20
CA ALA A 16 -3.30 -5.76 -14.93
C ALA A 16 -2.62 -6.13 -16.25
N TYR A 17 -1.71 -7.10 -16.21
CA TYR A 17 -1.01 -7.56 -17.41
C TYR A 17 -1.99 -8.16 -18.43
N ASP A 18 -2.84 -9.07 -17.98
CA ASP A 18 -3.82 -9.73 -18.84
C ASP A 18 -4.86 -8.74 -19.38
N GLY A 19 -5.22 -7.73 -18.60
CA GLY A 19 -6.21 -6.72 -18.97
C GLY A 19 -5.65 -5.53 -19.73
N GLY A 20 -4.33 -5.41 -19.84
CA GLY A 20 -3.69 -4.32 -20.57
C GLY A 20 -3.79 -2.96 -19.88
N TYR A 21 -3.72 -2.90 -18.53
CA TYR A 21 -3.77 -1.64 -17.81
C TYR A 21 -2.66 -1.55 -16.75
N ALA A 22 -2.41 -0.35 -16.27
CA ALA A 22 -1.39 -0.10 -15.25
C ALA A 22 -2.02 0.00 -13.85
N ILE A 23 -1.21 -0.29 -12.85
CA ILE A 23 -1.57 -0.09 -11.44
C ILE A 23 -0.81 1.14 -10.94
N GLY A 24 -1.52 2.08 -10.33
CA GLY A 24 -0.89 3.24 -9.73
C GLY A 24 -0.22 2.89 -8.40
N ALA A 25 0.96 3.47 -8.17
CA ALA A 25 1.69 3.36 -6.91
C ALA A 25 1.89 4.78 -6.37
N PHE A 26 1.38 5.04 -5.18
CA PHE A 26 1.31 6.41 -4.64
C PHE A 26 2.00 6.48 -3.29
N ASN A 27 2.92 7.42 -3.14
CA ASN A 27 3.62 7.64 -1.87
C ASN A 27 2.71 8.25 -0.82
N VAL A 28 2.73 7.68 0.37
CA VAL A 28 1.93 8.17 1.50
C VAL A 28 2.80 8.36 2.72
N ASN A 29 2.47 9.36 3.53
CA ASN A 29 3.19 9.65 4.77
C ASN A 29 2.30 10.25 5.87
N ASN A 30 1.02 10.48 5.60
CA ASN A 30 0.08 10.98 6.61
C ASN A 30 -1.35 10.54 6.28
N MET A 31 -2.26 10.80 7.20
CA MET A 31 -3.65 10.39 7.07
C MET A 31 -4.34 11.06 5.89
N GLU A 32 -4.13 12.35 5.70
CA GLU A 32 -4.81 13.13 4.66
C GLU A 32 -4.46 12.64 3.25
N ILE A 33 -3.20 12.31 3.02
CA ILE A 33 -2.76 11.77 1.75
C ILE A 33 -3.36 10.38 1.52
N VAL A 34 -3.34 9.52 2.56
CA VAL A 34 -3.95 8.19 2.46
C VAL A 34 -5.43 8.33 2.12
N GLN A 35 -6.15 9.20 2.81
CA GLN A 35 -7.59 9.42 2.56
C GLN A 35 -7.84 9.92 1.15
N GLY A 36 -7.12 10.94 0.70
CA GLY A 36 -7.32 11.51 -0.63
C GLY A 36 -7.12 10.50 -1.75
N ILE A 37 -6.02 9.74 -1.68
CA ILE A 37 -5.70 8.73 -2.69
C ILE A 37 -6.72 7.60 -2.69
N THR A 38 -7.06 7.07 -1.50
CA THR A 38 -7.92 5.90 -1.42
C THR A 38 -9.38 6.23 -1.69
N GLU A 39 -9.84 7.43 -1.36
CA GLU A 39 -11.17 7.89 -1.74
C GLU A 39 -11.31 7.98 -3.26
N ALA A 40 -10.30 8.52 -3.94
CA ALA A 40 -10.29 8.57 -5.40
C ALA A 40 -10.29 7.17 -6.01
N ALA A 41 -9.49 6.26 -5.46
CA ALA A 41 -9.44 4.87 -5.92
C ALA A 41 -10.79 4.16 -5.74
N LYS A 42 -11.46 4.40 -4.62
CA LYS A 42 -12.78 3.84 -4.37
C LYS A 42 -13.80 4.34 -5.39
N GLU A 43 -13.75 5.63 -5.71
CA GLU A 43 -14.67 6.25 -6.65
C GLU A 43 -14.58 5.59 -8.03
N VAL A 44 -13.39 5.21 -8.48
CA VAL A 44 -13.19 4.54 -9.77
C VAL A 44 -13.04 3.03 -9.64
N ASN A 45 -13.18 2.48 -8.44
CA ASN A 45 -13.07 1.06 -8.14
C ASN A 45 -11.75 0.44 -8.64
N ALA A 46 -10.64 1.08 -8.33
CA ALA A 46 -9.32 0.66 -8.82
C ALA A 46 -8.48 0.03 -7.71
N PRO A 47 -7.77 -1.08 -8.00
CA PRO A 47 -6.72 -1.57 -7.11
C PRO A 47 -5.54 -0.60 -7.15
N LEU A 48 -4.75 -0.58 -6.08
CA LEU A 48 -3.61 0.34 -6.05
C LEU A 48 -2.51 -0.16 -5.11
N ILE A 49 -1.36 0.49 -5.24
CA ILE A 49 -0.22 0.28 -4.36
C ILE A 49 -0.04 1.58 -3.56
N LEU A 50 -0.01 1.47 -2.24
CA LEU A 50 0.44 2.55 -1.38
C LEU A 50 1.90 2.27 -1.03
N GLN A 51 2.77 3.20 -1.36
CA GLN A 51 4.20 3.01 -1.15
C GLN A 51 4.75 4.00 -0.13
N VAL A 52 5.72 3.54 0.63
CA VAL A 52 6.26 4.25 1.77
C VAL A 52 7.78 4.21 1.70
N SER A 53 8.42 5.37 1.74
CA SER A 53 9.86 5.45 1.84
C SER A 53 10.31 5.23 3.29
N LYS A 54 11.60 4.98 3.48
CA LYS A 54 12.20 4.90 4.82
C LYS A 54 11.89 6.16 5.63
N GLY A 55 12.02 7.33 5.00
CA GLY A 55 11.75 8.61 5.67
C GLY A 55 10.28 8.79 6.05
N ALA A 56 9.37 8.39 5.19
CA ALA A 56 7.93 8.48 5.48
C ALA A 56 7.57 7.55 6.63
N ARG A 57 8.14 6.35 6.67
CA ARG A 57 7.93 5.38 7.75
C ARG A 57 8.42 5.94 9.09
N ALA A 58 9.59 6.59 9.08
CA ALA A 58 10.14 7.22 10.28
C ALA A 58 9.30 8.42 10.75
N TYR A 59 8.84 9.23 9.78
CA TYR A 59 8.03 10.42 10.07
C TYR A 59 6.69 10.06 10.72
N ALA A 60 5.95 9.15 10.11
CA ALA A 60 4.60 8.81 10.55
C ALA A 60 4.57 7.77 11.66
N ASN A 61 5.67 7.03 11.86
CA ASN A 61 5.75 5.85 12.70
C ASN A 61 5.11 4.64 12.03
N HIS A 62 5.79 3.50 12.11
CA HIS A 62 5.38 2.27 11.44
C HIS A 62 3.96 1.84 11.83
N THR A 63 3.67 1.80 13.12
CA THR A 63 2.38 1.33 13.63
C THR A 63 1.23 2.21 13.16
N TYR A 64 1.40 3.53 13.25
CA TYR A 64 0.38 4.46 12.76
C TYR A 64 0.14 4.28 11.26
N LEU A 65 1.22 4.14 10.49
CA LEU A 65 1.11 3.96 9.04
C LEU A 65 0.36 2.68 8.67
N ILE A 66 0.72 1.56 9.31
CA ILE A 66 0.05 0.28 9.10
C ILE A 66 -1.45 0.42 9.40
N LYS A 67 -1.80 1.07 10.51
CA LYS A 67 -3.21 1.22 10.88
C LYS A 67 -3.96 2.16 9.96
N LEU A 68 -3.32 3.21 9.47
CA LEU A 68 -3.92 4.09 8.47
C LEU A 68 -4.22 3.34 7.18
N VAL A 69 -3.30 2.52 6.72
CA VAL A 69 -3.48 1.72 5.51
C VAL A 69 -4.58 0.67 5.71
N GLU A 70 -4.56 -0.02 6.85
CA GLU A 70 -5.62 -0.99 7.17
C GLU A 70 -6.99 -0.33 7.24
N ALA A 71 -7.08 0.85 7.85
CA ALA A 71 -8.32 1.61 7.90
C ALA A 71 -8.82 1.95 6.49
N ALA A 72 -7.94 2.40 5.62
CA ALA A 72 -8.30 2.73 4.24
C ALA A 72 -8.79 1.49 3.48
N ILE A 73 -8.15 0.33 3.69
CA ILE A 73 -8.57 -0.93 3.08
C ILE A 73 -9.98 -1.30 3.52
N ILE A 74 -10.26 -1.20 4.81
CA ILE A 74 -11.58 -1.52 5.37
C ILE A 74 -12.63 -0.57 4.82
N GLU A 75 -12.33 0.73 4.79
CA GLU A 75 -13.29 1.74 4.34
C GLU A 75 -13.59 1.66 2.84
N THR A 76 -12.61 1.28 2.05
CA THR A 76 -12.78 1.22 0.58
C THR A 76 -13.16 -0.15 0.07
N GLY A 77 -12.78 -1.22 0.78
CA GLY A 77 -12.97 -2.60 0.32
C GLY A 77 -12.09 -2.97 -0.87
N LEU A 78 -11.09 -2.17 -1.20
CA LEU A 78 -10.23 -2.38 -2.36
C LEU A 78 -9.03 -3.26 -2.05
N PRO A 79 -8.51 -4.00 -3.04
CA PRO A 79 -7.21 -4.67 -2.91
C PRO A 79 -6.10 -3.62 -3.00
N ILE A 80 -5.38 -3.44 -1.89
CA ILE A 80 -4.30 -2.46 -1.78
C ILE A 80 -3.05 -3.20 -1.31
N ALA A 81 -1.94 -3.03 -2.05
CA ALA A 81 -0.63 -3.52 -1.63
C ALA A 81 0.11 -2.41 -0.89
N LEU A 82 0.86 -2.78 0.13
CA LEU A 82 1.70 -1.85 0.88
C LEU A 82 3.16 -2.15 0.57
N HIS A 83 3.84 -1.20 -0.05
CA HIS A 83 5.16 -1.36 -0.66
C HIS A 83 6.20 -0.45 -0.01
N LEU A 84 7.35 -1.02 0.33
CA LEU A 84 8.52 -0.23 0.73
C LEU A 84 9.24 0.26 -0.53
N ASP A 85 9.27 1.58 -0.73
CA ASP A 85 9.90 2.24 -1.86
C ASP A 85 11.35 2.58 -1.51
N HIS A 86 12.30 2.09 -2.30
CA HIS A 86 13.74 2.33 -2.10
C HIS A 86 14.26 1.90 -0.72
N GLY A 87 14.09 0.63 -0.37
CA GLY A 87 14.70 0.08 0.83
C GLY A 87 16.22 0.09 0.69
N ASP A 88 16.92 0.64 1.67
CA ASP A 88 18.37 0.85 1.60
C ASP A 88 19.17 -0.28 2.24
N SER A 89 18.51 -1.27 2.82
CA SER A 89 19.19 -2.42 3.44
C SER A 89 18.28 -3.63 3.49
N PHE A 90 18.87 -4.80 3.60
CA PHE A 90 18.13 -6.04 3.84
C PHE A 90 17.33 -5.97 5.13
N GLU A 91 17.95 -5.43 6.19
CA GLU A 91 17.31 -5.32 7.51
C GLU A 91 16.06 -4.45 7.46
N LEU A 92 16.07 -3.37 6.71
CA LEU A 92 14.89 -2.51 6.54
C LEU A 92 13.78 -3.24 5.80
N CYS A 93 14.11 -3.93 4.71
CA CYS A 93 13.15 -4.71 3.95
C CYS A 93 12.51 -5.79 4.83
N LYS A 94 13.35 -6.53 5.58
CA LYS A 94 12.88 -7.56 6.50
C LYS A 94 11.96 -6.98 7.58
N SER A 95 12.36 -5.86 8.17
CA SER A 95 11.55 -5.17 9.20
C SER A 95 10.18 -4.77 8.67
N CYS A 96 10.12 -4.27 7.45
CA CYS A 96 8.85 -3.88 6.83
C CYS A 96 7.96 -5.10 6.58
N ILE A 97 8.51 -6.18 6.03
CA ILE A 97 7.75 -7.42 5.79
C ILE A 97 7.25 -8.01 7.10
N ASP A 98 8.12 -8.11 8.12
CA ASP A 98 7.72 -8.63 9.43
C ASP A 98 6.62 -7.75 10.06
N GLY A 99 6.60 -6.47 9.75
CA GLY A 99 5.63 -5.52 10.26
C GLY A 99 4.35 -5.39 9.46
N GLY A 100 4.19 -6.12 8.35
CA GLY A 100 2.94 -6.14 7.58
C GLY A 100 2.99 -5.59 6.17
N PHE A 101 4.15 -5.12 5.69
CA PHE A 101 4.30 -4.73 4.29
C PHE A 101 4.22 -5.98 3.42
N THR A 102 3.64 -5.85 2.23
CA THR A 102 3.44 -6.98 1.31
C THR A 102 4.34 -6.93 0.09
N SER A 103 5.13 -5.87 -0.05
CA SER A 103 6.04 -5.68 -1.17
C SER A 103 7.22 -4.81 -0.73
N VAL A 104 8.40 -5.06 -1.27
CA VAL A 104 9.61 -4.26 -0.98
C VAL A 104 10.44 -4.08 -2.24
N MET A 105 11.21 -3.01 -2.24
CA MET A 105 12.16 -2.72 -3.32
C MET A 105 13.50 -2.27 -2.75
#